data_bdbeb5db433009f73ef09c6cf4cddfe3
#
_entry.id   bdbeb5db433009f73ef09c6cf4cddfe3
#
_cell.length_a   1.000
_cell.length_b   1.000
_cell.length_c   1.000
_cell.angle_alpha   90.00
_cell.angle_beta   90.00
_cell.angle_gamma   90.00
#
_symmetry.space_group_name_H-M   'P 1'
#
loop_
_entity.id
_entity.type
_entity.pdbx_description
1 polymer ?
#
loop_
_entity_poly.entity_id
_entity_poly.type
_entity_poly.pdbx_seq_one_letter_code
_entity_poly.pdbx_strand_id
1 'polypeptide(L)'
;MKPILKWVGGKTQILPQVLEEFPDEIQGDYYEPFVGGASVLLATIPRVRGHVFASDVNQTLITLYEKIKNQPEELIHELNELQNDTSEATYYAHRQTFNTSPTPALFVYLNKIGFRGLYREGPNGFNVPY
;
A
#
# COMPACT_ATOMS: atom_id res chain seq x y z
N MET A 1 4.29 3.33 -13.03
CA MET A 1 4.38 3.71 -11.61
C MET A 1 4.47 2.44 -10.77
N LYS A 2 5.36 2.41 -9.82
CA LYS A 2 5.57 1.23 -8.98
C LYS A 2 4.71 1.30 -7.71
N PRO A 3 4.23 0.15 -7.20
CA PRO A 3 3.55 0.12 -5.90
C PRO A 3 4.44 0.64 -4.77
N ILE A 4 3.84 1.33 -3.80
CA ILE A 4 4.53 1.80 -2.59
C ILE A 4 4.85 0.63 -1.67
N LEU A 5 3.93 -0.32 -1.55
CA LEU A 5 4.02 -1.43 -0.61
C LEU A 5 4.54 -2.71 -1.28
N LYS A 6 5.23 -3.52 -0.49
CA LYS A 6 5.35 -4.95 -0.77
C LYS A 6 4.07 -5.62 -0.27
N TRP A 7 3.40 -6.36 -1.15
CA TRP A 7 2.12 -6.98 -0.80
C TRP A 7 2.02 -8.38 -1.36
N VAL A 8 1.57 -9.31 -0.53
CA VAL A 8 1.40 -10.71 -0.92
C VAL A 8 0.34 -10.80 -2.01
N GLY A 9 0.60 -11.59 -3.04
CA GLY A 9 -0.29 -11.70 -4.19
C GLY A 9 -0.18 -10.56 -5.20
N GLY A 10 0.84 -9.72 -5.08
CA GLY A 10 1.09 -8.65 -6.07
C GLY A 10 1.25 -9.20 -7.48
N LYS A 11 0.78 -8.42 -8.46
CA LYS A 11 0.70 -8.84 -9.87
C LYS A 11 1.84 -8.28 -10.74
N THR A 12 2.88 -7.71 -10.13
CA THR A 12 3.94 -7.02 -10.88
C THR A 12 4.62 -7.94 -11.89
N GLN A 13 4.86 -9.20 -11.54
CA GLN A 13 5.54 -10.16 -12.43
C GLN A 13 4.69 -10.55 -13.64
N ILE A 14 3.37 -10.57 -13.50
CA ILE A 14 2.45 -10.94 -14.57
C ILE A 14 1.78 -9.73 -15.22
N LEU A 15 2.18 -8.54 -14.81
CA LEU A 15 1.54 -7.30 -15.25
C LEU A 15 1.51 -7.14 -16.77
N PRO A 16 2.60 -7.45 -17.53
CA PRO A 16 2.53 -7.35 -18.99
C PRO A 16 1.44 -8.23 -19.59
N GLN A 17 1.26 -9.45 -19.11
CA GLN A 17 0.24 -10.37 -19.60
C GLN A 17 -1.17 -9.88 -19.25
N VAL A 18 -1.34 -9.33 -18.04
CA VAL A 18 -2.64 -8.77 -17.62
C VAL A 18 -3.01 -7.58 -18.50
N LEU A 19 -2.05 -6.67 -18.75
CA LEU A 19 -2.29 -5.46 -19.55
C LEU A 19 -2.58 -5.76 -21.02
N GLU A 20 -2.08 -6.87 -21.55
CA GLU A 20 -2.42 -7.30 -22.91
C GLU A 20 -3.92 -7.60 -23.08
N GLU A 21 -4.57 -8.08 -22.02
CA GLU A 21 -6.00 -8.39 -22.03
C GLU A 21 -6.87 -7.15 -21.87
N PHE A 22 -6.28 -6.00 -21.52
CA PHE A 22 -7.01 -4.76 -21.35
C PHE A 22 -6.95 -3.93 -22.64
N PRO A 23 -8.03 -3.17 -22.99
CA PRO A 23 -7.94 -2.23 -24.10
C PRO A 23 -6.87 -1.17 -23.84
N ASP A 24 -6.27 -0.65 -24.91
CA ASP A 24 -5.25 0.41 -24.79
C ASP A 24 -5.86 1.67 -24.20
N GLU A 25 -7.15 1.89 -24.39
CA GLU A 25 -7.88 3.03 -23.88
C GLU A 25 -9.23 2.56 -23.34
N ILE A 26 -9.51 2.91 -22.09
CA ILE A 26 -10.76 2.56 -21.41
C ILE A 26 -11.64 3.81 -21.38
N GLN A 27 -12.70 3.84 -22.18
CA GLN A 27 -13.54 5.01 -22.36
C GLN A 27 -14.46 5.29 -21.16
N GLY A 28 -14.88 4.25 -20.46
CA GLY A 28 -15.76 4.36 -19.31
C GLY A 28 -14.98 4.40 -18.00
N ASP A 29 -15.65 3.98 -16.94
CA ASP A 29 -15.07 3.88 -15.61
C ASP A 29 -14.34 2.56 -15.42
N TYR A 30 -13.38 2.55 -14.51
CA TYR A 30 -12.61 1.36 -14.15
C TYR A 30 -12.83 1.02 -12.68
N TYR A 31 -13.17 -0.22 -12.42
CA TYR A 31 -13.39 -0.74 -11.07
C TYR A 31 -12.38 -1.84 -10.77
N GLU A 32 -11.65 -1.71 -9.68
CA GLU A 32 -10.73 -2.76 -9.22
C GLU A 32 -11.07 -3.13 -7.77
N PRO A 33 -11.91 -4.15 -7.56
CA PRO A 33 -12.06 -4.77 -6.24
C PRO A 33 -10.80 -5.58 -5.93
N PHE A 34 -10.49 -5.76 -4.67
CA PHE A 34 -9.28 -6.49 -4.26
C PHE A 34 -7.99 -5.83 -4.77
N VAL A 35 -7.89 -4.50 -4.60
CA VAL A 35 -6.79 -3.72 -5.17
C VAL A 35 -5.41 -4.11 -4.61
N GLY A 36 -5.34 -4.59 -3.37
CA GLY A 36 -4.10 -5.02 -2.74
C GLY A 36 -3.00 -3.96 -2.81
N GLY A 37 -1.82 -4.34 -3.29
CA GLY A 37 -0.67 -3.43 -3.43
C GLY A 37 -0.78 -2.46 -4.60
N ALA A 38 -1.87 -2.48 -5.35
CA ALA A 38 -2.21 -1.54 -6.43
C ALA A 38 -1.31 -1.64 -7.68
N SER A 39 -0.65 -2.77 -7.92
CA SER A 39 0.20 -2.91 -9.12
C SER A 39 -0.58 -2.79 -10.42
N VAL A 40 -1.74 -3.45 -10.51
CA VAL A 40 -2.61 -3.38 -11.71
C VAL A 40 -3.25 -2.01 -11.81
N LEU A 41 -3.77 -1.47 -10.70
CA LEU A 41 -4.39 -0.15 -10.66
C LEU A 41 -3.46 0.93 -11.21
N LEU A 42 -2.25 1.01 -10.68
CA LEU A 42 -1.29 2.04 -11.07
C LEU A 42 -0.88 1.95 -12.54
N ALA A 43 -0.81 0.73 -13.08
CA ALA A 43 -0.50 0.53 -14.50
C ALA A 43 -1.69 0.83 -15.42
N THR A 44 -2.92 0.73 -14.90
CA THR A 44 -4.16 0.89 -15.68
C THR A 44 -4.66 2.33 -15.71
N ILE A 45 -4.42 3.11 -14.65
CA ILE A 45 -4.89 4.50 -14.54
C ILE A 45 -4.62 5.33 -15.80
N PRO A 46 -3.42 5.29 -16.43
CA PRO A 46 -3.15 6.10 -17.61
C PRO A 46 -4.06 5.78 -18.81
N ARG A 47 -4.67 4.60 -18.85
CA ARG A 47 -5.56 4.16 -19.93
C ARG A 47 -7.00 4.58 -19.73
N VAL A 48 -7.40 4.97 -18.50
CA VAL A 48 -8.78 5.24 -18.13
C VAL A 48 -9.16 6.68 -18.43
N ARG A 49 -10.28 6.87 -19.17
CA ARG A 49 -10.82 8.20 -19.50
C ARG A 49 -11.90 8.64 -18.52
N GLY A 50 -12.60 7.71 -17.91
CA GLY A 50 -13.60 7.97 -16.88
C GLY A 50 -13.03 7.99 -15.48
N HIS A 51 -13.83 7.56 -14.52
CA HIS A 51 -13.44 7.51 -13.12
C HIS A 51 -12.82 6.17 -12.77
N VAL A 52 -11.96 6.18 -11.74
CA VAL A 52 -11.32 4.98 -11.21
C VAL A 52 -11.83 4.72 -9.80
N PHE A 53 -12.31 3.50 -9.57
CA PHE A 53 -12.81 3.06 -8.27
C PHE A 53 -12.02 1.84 -7.82
N ALA A 54 -11.39 1.92 -6.66
CA ALA A 54 -10.63 0.83 -6.09
C ALA A 54 -11.18 0.47 -4.71
N SER A 55 -11.18 -0.82 -4.39
CA SER A 55 -11.62 -1.29 -3.08
C SER A 55 -10.80 -2.48 -2.62
N ASP A 56 -10.79 -2.67 -1.31
CA ASP A 56 -10.18 -3.82 -0.66
C ASP A 56 -10.82 -4.01 0.71
N VAL A 57 -10.89 -5.24 1.18
CA VAL A 57 -11.41 -5.54 2.51
C VAL A 57 -10.45 -5.02 3.59
N ASN A 58 -9.19 -4.86 3.28
CA ASN A 58 -8.19 -4.37 4.24
C ASN A 58 -8.31 -2.85 4.39
N GLN A 59 -8.90 -2.41 5.48
CA GLN A 59 -9.10 -0.99 5.76
C GLN A 59 -7.80 -0.22 5.90
N THR A 60 -6.74 -0.86 6.37
CA THR A 60 -5.42 -0.22 6.51
C THR A 60 -4.86 0.19 5.15
N LEU A 61 -5.02 -0.66 4.13
CA LEU A 61 -4.64 -0.33 2.76
C LEU A 61 -5.42 0.88 2.23
N ILE A 62 -6.73 0.86 2.40
CA ILE A 62 -7.59 1.91 1.87
C ILE A 62 -7.30 3.26 2.55
N THR A 63 -7.08 3.25 3.86
CA THR A 63 -6.70 4.45 4.60
C THR A 63 -5.39 5.04 4.08
N LEU A 64 -4.40 4.18 3.77
CA LEU A 64 -3.15 4.63 3.15
C LEU A 64 -3.39 5.27 1.78
N TYR A 65 -4.19 4.62 0.92
CA TYR A 65 -4.44 5.16 -0.42
C TYR A 65 -5.20 6.47 -0.39
N GLU A 66 -6.13 6.63 0.53
CA GLU A 66 -6.81 7.91 0.77
C GLU A 66 -5.83 9.00 1.24
N LYS A 67 -4.88 8.66 2.12
CA LYS A 67 -3.85 9.59 2.58
C LYS A 67 -2.95 10.03 1.43
N ILE A 68 -2.53 9.10 0.58
CA ILE A 68 -1.73 9.40 -0.61
C ILE A 68 -2.48 10.36 -1.54
N LYS A 69 -3.76 10.12 -1.75
CA LYS A 69 -4.59 10.93 -2.62
C LYS A 69 -4.82 12.35 -2.08
N ASN A 70 -5.13 12.45 -0.79
CA ASN A 70 -5.63 13.69 -0.20
C ASN A 70 -4.56 14.53 0.50
N GLN A 71 -3.53 13.88 1.07
CA GLN A 71 -2.50 14.54 1.87
C GLN A 71 -1.10 13.95 1.61
N PRO A 72 -0.64 13.91 0.35
CA PRO A 72 0.64 13.26 0.03
C PRO A 72 1.84 13.94 0.68
N GLU A 73 1.84 15.26 0.79
CA GLU A 73 2.96 16.00 1.37
C GLU A 73 3.11 15.76 2.86
N GLU A 74 2.00 15.66 3.58
CA GLU A 74 1.99 15.31 5.00
C GLU A 74 2.55 13.90 5.22
N LEU A 75 2.13 12.95 4.39
CA LEU A 75 2.63 11.58 4.45
C LEU A 75 4.15 11.52 4.20
N ILE A 76 4.64 12.25 3.20
CA ILE A 76 6.07 12.31 2.89
C ILE A 76 6.86 12.87 4.08
N HIS A 77 6.37 13.92 4.70
CA HIS A 77 7.01 14.51 5.89
C HIS A 77 7.09 13.51 7.03
N GLU A 78 5.99 12.83 7.33
CA GLU A 78 5.94 11.81 8.38
C GLU A 78 6.91 10.65 8.10
N LEU A 79 6.96 10.18 6.84
CA LEU A 79 7.87 9.11 6.44
C LEU A 79 9.33 9.53 6.54
N ASN A 80 9.66 10.78 6.18
CA ASN A 80 11.01 11.29 6.30
C ASN A 80 11.48 11.32 7.75
N GLU A 81 10.60 11.62 8.68
CA GLU A 81 10.93 11.56 10.11
C GLU A 81 11.13 10.12 10.58
N LEU A 82 10.25 9.21 10.19
CA LEU A 82 10.35 7.81 10.61
C LEU A 82 11.61 7.11 10.10
N GLN A 83 12.07 7.45 8.91
CA GLN A 83 13.27 6.82 8.34
C GLN A 83 14.57 7.17 9.05
N ASN A 84 14.57 8.17 9.93
CA ASN A 84 15.76 8.55 10.67
C ASN A 84 16.25 7.46 11.64
N ASP A 85 15.37 6.57 12.05
CA ASP A 85 15.74 5.45 12.91
C ASP A 85 15.00 4.17 12.48
N THR A 86 15.75 3.24 11.89
CA THR A 86 15.25 1.95 11.43
C THR A 86 15.84 0.79 12.24
N SER A 87 16.32 1.07 13.45
CA SER A 87 16.85 0.05 14.36
C SER A 87 15.76 -0.92 14.82
N GLU A 88 16.18 -2.10 15.24
CA GLU A 88 15.28 -3.13 15.75
C GLU A 88 14.44 -2.63 16.91
N ALA A 89 15.05 -1.95 17.89
CA ALA A 89 14.34 -1.43 19.04
C ALA A 89 13.26 -0.41 18.64
N THR A 90 13.60 0.51 17.74
CA THR A 90 12.65 1.50 17.23
C THR A 90 11.55 0.84 16.39
N TYR A 91 11.88 -0.17 15.60
CA TYR A 91 10.88 -0.94 14.86
C TYR A 91 9.81 -1.51 15.79
N TYR A 92 10.21 -2.18 16.87
CA TYR A 92 9.25 -2.76 17.80
C TYR A 92 8.46 -1.70 18.56
N ALA A 93 9.04 -0.56 18.88
CA ALA A 93 8.31 0.55 19.47
C ALA A 93 7.23 1.08 18.51
N HIS A 94 7.58 1.27 17.24
CA HIS A 94 6.62 1.71 16.23
C HIS A 94 5.55 0.66 15.95
N ARG A 95 5.90 -0.62 15.97
CA ARG A 95 4.91 -1.69 15.83
C ARG A 95 3.87 -1.65 16.95
N GLN A 96 4.31 -1.45 18.17
CA GLN A 96 3.40 -1.30 19.30
C GLN A 96 2.50 -0.07 19.16
N THR A 97 3.06 1.05 18.77
CA THR A 97 2.30 2.29 18.52
C THR A 97 1.26 2.07 17.42
N PHE A 98 1.64 1.42 16.33
CA PHE A 98 0.71 1.11 15.23
C PHE A 98 -0.46 0.26 15.71
N ASN A 99 -0.23 -0.72 16.56
CA ASN A 99 -1.29 -1.59 17.08
C ASN A 99 -2.23 -0.88 18.05
N THR A 100 -1.80 0.21 18.64
CA THR A 100 -2.63 1.04 19.53
C THR A 100 -3.31 2.17 18.79
N SER A 101 -2.58 2.82 17.89
CA SER A 101 -3.02 4.02 17.16
C SER A 101 -2.46 3.98 15.74
N PRO A 102 -3.06 3.19 14.84
CA PRO A 102 -2.53 3.00 13.49
C PRO A 102 -2.56 4.28 12.67
N THR A 103 -1.48 4.50 11.90
CA THR A 103 -1.40 5.60 10.94
C THR A 103 -0.85 5.07 9.61
N PRO A 104 -1.18 5.73 8.48
CA PRO A 104 -0.62 5.35 7.19
C PRO A 104 0.91 5.37 7.14
N ALA A 105 1.54 6.36 7.76
CA ALA A 105 3.00 6.46 7.80
C ALA A 105 3.63 5.27 8.52
N LEU A 106 3.11 4.90 9.68
CA LEU A 106 3.59 3.74 10.42
C LEU A 106 3.38 2.44 9.63
N PHE A 107 2.27 2.32 8.91
CA PHE A 107 2.02 1.17 8.07
C PHE A 107 3.10 1.02 7.00
N VAL A 108 3.43 2.09 6.28
CA VAL A 108 4.49 2.08 5.28
C VAL A 108 5.84 1.74 5.90
N TYR A 109 6.16 2.36 7.03
CA TYR A 109 7.40 2.07 7.78
C TYR A 109 7.52 0.58 8.11
N LEU A 110 6.48 0.01 8.71
CA LEU A 110 6.48 -1.41 9.09
C LEU A 110 6.59 -2.33 7.88
N ASN A 111 5.97 -1.97 6.77
CA ASN A 111 6.07 -2.75 5.53
C ASN A 111 7.49 -2.71 4.97
N LYS A 112 8.15 -1.56 5.00
CA LYS A 112 9.50 -1.41 4.45
C LYS A 112 10.59 -2.03 5.32
N ILE A 113 10.44 -1.95 6.63
CA ILE A 113 11.47 -2.37 7.58
C ILE A 113 11.22 -3.78 8.11
N GLY A 114 9.96 -4.20 8.19
CA GLY A 114 9.58 -5.51 8.68
C GLY A 114 10.08 -6.66 7.81
N PHE A 115 10.15 -7.84 8.41
CA PHE A 115 10.68 -9.04 7.78
C PHE A 115 9.98 -9.34 6.46
N ARG A 116 10.75 -9.33 5.37
CA ARG A 116 10.31 -9.63 3.99
C ARG A 116 9.11 -8.81 3.49
N GLY A 117 8.81 -7.68 4.12
CA GLY A 117 7.65 -6.88 3.72
C GLY A 117 6.32 -7.59 3.88
N LEU A 118 6.22 -8.50 4.82
CA LEU A 118 4.99 -9.25 5.08
C LEU A 118 3.94 -8.37 5.75
N TYR A 119 2.67 -8.73 5.55
CA TYR A 119 1.56 -8.24 6.36
C TYR A 119 0.92 -9.43 7.07
N ARG A 120 0.91 -9.40 8.39
CA ARG A 120 0.35 -10.48 9.21
C ARG A 120 -0.23 -9.91 10.49
N GLU A 121 -1.43 -10.35 10.82
CA GLU A 121 -2.11 -9.98 12.05
C GLU A 121 -2.38 -11.22 12.90
N GLY A 122 -2.22 -11.07 14.21
CA GLY A 122 -2.61 -12.04 15.21
C GLY A 122 -3.64 -11.45 16.16
N PRO A 123 -3.93 -12.15 17.29
CA PRO A 123 -4.94 -11.69 18.25
C PRO A 123 -4.69 -10.27 18.80
N ASN A 124 -3.42 -9.85 18.84
CA ASN A 124 -3.01 -8.55 19.38
C ASN A 124 -2.65 -7.53 18.29
N GLY A 125 -2.98 -7.80 17.03
CA GLY A 125 -2.72 -6.91 15.90
C GLY A 125 -1.56 -7.33 15.03
N PHE A 126 -0.96 -6.37 14.34
CA PHE A 126 0.17 -6.58 13.44
C PHE A 126 1.37 -7.18 14.21
N ASN A 127 1.91 -8.28 13.71
CA ASN A 127 2.90 -9.06 14.46
C ASN A 127 4.12 -9.48 13.65
N VAL A 128 4.41 -8.81 12.55
CA VAL A 128 5.59 -9.14 11.72
C VAL A 128 6.87 -8.73 12.47
N PRO A 129 7.88 -9.61 12.56
CA PRO A 129 9.14 -9.26 13.21
C PRO A 129 10.01 -8.35 12.37
N TYR A 130 10.98 -7.75 13.05
CA TYR A 130 12.03 -6.96 12.39
C TYR A 130 12.85 -7.77 11.39
#